data_c9dc7c84a26f43cf13fd786de174918f
#
_entry.id   c9dc7c84a26f43cf13fd786de174918f
#
_cell.length_a   1.000
_cell.length_b   1.000
_cell.length_c   1.000
_cell.angle_alpha   90.00
_cell.angle_beta   90.00
_cell.angle_gamma   90.00
#
_symmetry.space_group_name_H-M   'P 1'
#
loop_
_entity.id
_entity.type
_entity.pdbx_description
1 polymer ?
#
loop_
_entity_poly.entity_id
_entity_poly.type
_entity_poly.pdbx_seq_one_letter_code
_entity_poly.pdbx_strand_id
1 'polypeptide(L)'
;MLRMLSRRHSRRLKLLALSVALFLMLLLVTLQQGGEGTMSPALWPLALPRTQEWVKVFVRCVDHLFRRCPPLPSTSVIIVFHNEAWSTLLRTVYSVLHTAPAVLLKEVILVDDASTLDNLRAPLEHHIQALKMVRVLRQQERKGLVAARLLGAREASGEVLTFLDSHCECFHGWLEPLLARIVQEPTAVVSPDIAIIDQNSLKFTRPMPTQRVHSRGNFDWSLNFGWESIPSQERIKLKDETYPVRTPVFAGGLFSISKAFFEFIGTYDDKMEIWGGENIEMSFRVWLCGGQLEIIPCSVVGHIFRSSSPHSFPKGTEVISRNQVRLAEVWMDDYKQIFYRMNKKAAAIAQEKDYGDISERLRLKERLNCKHFTWYLNHVYPEAYVPDMNPVLFGAVKNMGSETCLDVGDKKLPRKPLMMYMCHNMGGNQYFEFTSQQELRHSSGRQVCLHATLDPDPVRMDPCTYRGNGTQVTPQQEWLITLVLPKVFLLKNGVLEKCLTLVGDKVVLKRCDLAQLYQYWTFI
;
A
#
# COMPACT_ATOMS: atom_id res chain seq x y z
N MET A 1 8.78 41.64 32.58
CA MET A 1 9.79 42.09 31.59
C MET A 1 11.03 41.20 31.55
N LEU A 2 11.61 40.77 32.66
CA LEU A 2 12.80 39.91 32.72
C LEU A 2 12.62 38.47 32.12
N ARG A 3 11.45 37.85 32.18
CA ARG A 3 11.18 36.53 31.59
C ARG A 3 11.04 36.52 30.07
N MET A 4 10.72 37.64 29.43
CA MET A 4 10.69 37.73 27.94
C MET A 4 12.07 37.94 27.33
N LEU A 5 12.98 38.61 28.03
CA LEU A 5 14.36 38.79 27.56
C LEU A 5 15.18 37.48 27.60
N SER A 6 14.96 36.63 28.61
CA SER A 6 15.60 35.31 28.72
C SER A 6 15.23 34.35 27.58
N ARG A 7 13.94 34.35 27.14
CA ARG A 7 13.49 33.50 26.02
C ARG A 7 14.03 33.95 24.64
N ARG A 8 14.21 35.27 24.44
CA ARG A 8 14.84 35.78 23.21
C ARG A 8 16.33 35.47 23.12
N HIS A 9 17.07 35.54 24.25
CA HIS A 9 18.50 35.17 24.29
C HIS A 9 18.70 33.69 24.08
N SER A 10 17.89 32.82 24.67
CA SER A 10 17.93 31.37 24.48
C SER A 10 17.67 30.97 23.02
N ARG A 11 16.72 31.61 22.32
CA ARG A 11 16.48 31.37 20.89
C ARG A 11 17.62 31.85 20.01
N ARG A 12 18.25 32.96 20.30
CA ARG A 12 19.42 33.44 19.54
C ARG A 12 20.65 32.56 19.74
N LEU A 13 20.91 32.07 20.96
CA LEU A 13 21.98 31.10 21.22
C LEU A 13 21.75 29.78 20.50
N LYS A 14 20.52 29.28 20.46
CA LYS A 14 20.19 28.05 19.73
C LYS A 14 20.34 28.21 18.21
N LEU A 15 19.95 29.34 17.64
CA LEU A 15 20.17 29.66 16.24
C LEU A 15 21.67 29.81 15.90
N LEU A 16 22.46 30.40 16.80
CA LEU A 16 23.91 30.50 16.64
C LEU A 16 24.58 29.12 16.73
N ALA A 17 24.17 28.27 17.65
CA ALA A 17 24.70 26.91 17.77
C ALA A 17 24.34 26.05 16.55
N LEU A 18 23.12 26.22 15.98
CA LEU A 18 22.73 25.55 14.74
C LEU A 18 23.53 26.04 13.53
N SER A 19 23.76 27.35 13.42
CA SER A 19 24.55 27.91 12.32
C SER A 19 26.03 27.53 12.42
N VAL A 20 26.60 27.43 13.62
CA VAL A 20 27.96 26.94 13.85
C VAL A 20 28.07 25.45 13.54
N ALA A 21 27.11 24.62 13.93
CA ALA A 21 27.07 23.21 13.58
C ALA A 21 26.94 22.99 12.07
N LEU A 22 26.12 23.79 11.39
CA LEU A 22 26.00 23.76 9.93
C LEU A 22 27.26 24.22 9.22
N PHE A 23 27.95 25.23 9.76
CA PHE A 23 29.22 25.74 9.24
C PHE A 23 30.35 24.72 9.44
N LEU A 24 30.42 24.06 10.60
CA LEU A 24 31.35 22.97 10.87
C LEU A 24 31.11 21.74 10.00
N MET A 25 29.84 21.38 9.73
CA MET A 25 29.52 20.34 8.75
C MET A 25 29.95 20.71 7.33
N LEU A 26 29.73 21.95 6.91
CA LEU A 26 30.20 22.46 5.63
C LEU A 26 31.74 22.49 5.54
N LEU A 27 32.43 22.86 6.62
CA LEU A 27 33.90 22.83 6.68
C LEU A 27 34.45 21.40 6.63
N LEU A 28 33.82 20.43 7.30
CA LEU A 28 34.22 19.02 7.24
C LEU A 28 34.03 18.44 5.84
N VAL A 29 32.98 18.83 5.12
CA VAL A 29 32.76 18.42 3.72
C VAL A 29 33.81 19.05 2.77
N THR A 30 34.24 20.31 3.03
CA THR A 30 35.27 20.96 2.21
C THR A 30 36.68 20.50 2.51
N LEU A 31 36.99 20.11 3.75
CA LEU A 31 38.30 19.57 4.14
C LEU A 31 38.52 18.12 3.68
N GLN A 32 37.47 17.36 3.38
CA GLN A 32 37.61 16.03 2.76
C GLN A 32 37.87 16.08 1.23
N GLN A 33 37.84 17.24 0.60
CA GLN A 33 38.09 17.40 -0.85
C GLN A 33 39.55 17.72 -1.21
N GLY A 34 40.45 17.73 -0.25
CA GLY A 34 41.88 18.04 -0.47
C GLY A 34 42.81 16.85 -0.22
N GLY A 35 42.79 15.84 -1.07
CA GLY A 35 43.74 14.71 -1.04
C GLY A 35 43.80 14.00 -2.38
N GLU A 36 44.94 14.06 -3.01
CA GLU A 36 45.25 13.61 -4.37
C GLU A 36 45.07 12.09 -4.61
N GLY A 37 44.48 11.80 -5.74
CA GLY A 37 44.87 10.74 -6.68
C GLY A 37 44.56 9.29 -6.31
N THR A 38 43.44 8.79 -6.80
CA THR A 38 43.27 7.55 -7.60
C THR A 38 41.80 7.34 -7.92
N MET A 39 41.48 6.97 -9.16
CA MET A 39 40.20 6.65 -9.80
C MET A 39 38.94 6.85 -8.94
N SER A 40 38.32 7.99 -9.12
CA SER A 40 37.00 8.32 -8.57
C SER A 40 35.91 7.42 -9.20
N PRO A 41 35.17 6.61 -8.40
CA PRO A 41 33.84 6.20 -8.86
C PRO A 41 33.03 7.49 -9.03
N ALA A 42 32.35 7.63 -10.15
CA ALA A 42 31.56 8.81 -10.47
C ALA A 42 30.72 9.23 -9.26
N LEU A 43 31.11 10.31 -8.61
CA LEU A 43 30.35 10.96 -7.55
C LEU A 43 29.04 11.43 -8.17
N TRP A 44 27.98 10.71 -7.90
CA TRP A 44 26.64 11.16 -8.19
C TRP A 44 26.39 12.44 -7.39
N PRO A 45 26.01 13.54 -8.04
CA PRO A 45 25.65 14.73 -7.29
C PRO A 45 24.34 14.45 -6.55
N LEU A 46 24.42 14.08 -5.28
CA LEU A 46 23.30 14.18 -4.35
C LEU A 46 23.01 15.67 -4.17
N ALA A 47 22.29 16.25 -5.13
CA ALA A 47 21.81 17.61 -5.03
C ALA A 47 20.75 17.64 -3.93
N LEU A 48 21.15 18.00 -2.72
CA LEU A 48 20.22 18.43 -1.68
C LEU A 48 19.39 19.60 -2.26
N PRO A 49 18.08 19.52 -2.29
CA PRO A 49 17.27 20.65 -2.70
C PRO A 49 17.49 21.80 -1.72
N ARG A 50 18.20 22.84 -2.18
CA ARG A 50 18.58 24.03 -1.40
C ARG A 50 17.41 25.03 -1.31
N THR A 51 16.18 24.59 -1.03
CA THR A 51 15.08 25.52 -0.84
C THR A 51 14.83 25.78 0.63
N GLN A 52 14.54 27.05 0.97
CA GLN A 52 14.18 27.47 2.35
C GLN A 52 13.05 26.63 2.96
N GLU A 53 12.15 26.10 2.14
CA GLU A 53 11.05 25.23 2.57
C GLU A 53 11.55 23.89 3.11
N TRP A 54 12.59 23.31 2.51
CA TRP A 54 13.20 22.07 2.98
C TRP A 54 13.78 22.20 4.38
N VAL A 55 14.49 23.31 4.62
CA VAL A 55 15.06 23.62 5.94
C VAL A 55 13.94 23.75 6.97
N LYS A 56 12.82 24.37 6.62
CA LYS A 56 11.66 24.50 7.51
C LYS A 56 11.04 23.13 7.86
N VAL A 57 10.90 22.24 6.89
CA VAL A 57 10.37 20.89 7.12
C VAL A 57 11.34 20.07 7.96
N PHE A 58 12.63 20.09 7.64
CA PHE A 58 13.66 19.38 8.41
C PHE A 58 13.71 19.87 9.86
N VAL A 59 13.65 21.18 10.11
CA VAL A 59 13.62 21.74 11.47
C VAL A 59 12.38 21.28 12.22
N ARG A 60 11.21 21.22 11.57
CA ARG A 60 9.98 20.69 12.21
C ARG A 60 10.09 19.20 12.51
N CYS A 61 10.64 18.40 11.59
CA CYS A 61 10.91 16.99 11.83
C CYS A 61 11.82 16.79 13.06
N VAL A 62 12.91 17.56 13.15
CA VAL A 62 13.85 17.49 14.27
C VAL A 62 13.16 17.92 15.59
N ASP A 63 12.40 19.01 15.59
CA ASP A 63 11.73 19.53 16.80
C ASP A 63 10.66 18.56 17.32
N HIS A 64 9.94 17.88 16.40
CA HIS A 64 8.89 16.93 16.74
C HIS A 64 9.41 15.57 17.22
N LEU A 65 10.35 14.97 16.49
CA LEU A 65 10.80 13.60 16.71
C LEU A 65 11.90 13.51 17.79
N PHE A 66 12.75 14.53 17.91
CA PHE A 66 13.94 14.48 18.75
C PHE A 66 13.91 15.43 19.95
N ARG A 67 12.74 15.93 20.33
CA ARG A 67 12.58 16.89 21.44
C ARG A 67 13.24 16.46 22.75
N ARG A 68 13.38 15.15 23.01
CA ARG A 68 14.01 14.56 24.20
C ARG A 68 15.24 13.74 23.87
N CYS A 69 15.66 13.65 22.61
CA CYS A 69 16.82 12.87 22.14
C CYS A 69 17.03 11.53 22.88
N PRO A 70 16.02 10.63 22.94
CA PRO A 70 16.26 9.31 23.52
C PRO A 70 17.32 8.59 22.70
N PRO A 71 18.13 7.70 23.31
CA PRO A 71 19.03 6.85 22.53
C PRO A 71 18.20 6.05 21.52
N LEU A 72 18.62 6.10 20.24
CA LEU A 72 17.96 5.36 19.19
C LEU A 72 18.49 3.92 19.15
N PRO A 73 17.63 2.91 18.91
CA PRO A 73 18.03 1.52 18.81
C PRO A 73 18.80 1.26 17.51
N SER A 74 19.62 0.21 17.52
CA SER A 74 20.28 -0.28 16.31
C SER A 74 19.33 -1.05 15.41
N THR A 75 19.54 -1.00 14.08
CA THR A 75 18.74 -1.72 13.12
C THR A 75 19.56 -2.65 12.24
N SER A 76 19.00 -3.82 11.91
CA SER A 76 19.43 -4.66 10.78
C SER A 76 18.56 -4.34 9.58
N VAL A 77 19.16 -3.92 8.47
CA VAL A 77 18.46 -3.68 7.21
C VAL A 77 18.43 -4.96 6.39
N ILE A 78 17.24 -5.46 6.06
CA ILE A 78 17.00 -6.72 5.35
C ILE A 78 16.51 -6.38 3.95
N ILE A 79 17.26 -6.81 2.93
CA ILE A 79 16.98 -6.59 1.51
C ILE A 79 16.82 -7.94 0.84
N VAL A 80 15.59 -8.26 0.40
CA VAL A 80 15.29 -9.51 -0.30
C VAL A 80 15.37 -9.27 -1.81
N PHE A 81 16.00 -10.19 -2.53
CA PHE A 81 16.07 -10.12 -3.98
C PHE A 81 15.93 -11.50 -4.65
N HIS A 82 15.44 -11.49 -5.88
CA HIS A 82 15.44 -12.61 -6.80
C HIS A 82 15.63 -12.09 -8.22
N ASN A 83 16.73 -12.46 -8.85
CA ASN A 83 17.05 -12.01 -10.22
C ASN A 83 16.97 -10.49 -10.43
N GLU A 84 17.34 -9.73 -9.40
CA GLU A 84 17.36 -8.26 -9.51
C GLU A 84 18.53 -7.80 -10.37
N ALA A 85 18.36 -6.66 -11.06
CA ALA A 85 19.45 -6.04 -11.81
C ALA A 85 20.60 -5.64 -10.88
N TRP A 86 21.82 -5.99 -11.26
CA TRP A 86 23.04 -5.73 -10.49
C TRP A 86 23.15 -4.28 -10.00
N SER A 87 23.01 -3.33 -10.93
CA SER A 87 23.10 -1.91 -10.61
C SER A 87 22.02 -1.43 -9.65
N THR A 88 20.82 -1.99 -9.78
CA THR A 88 19.67 -1.66 -8.93
C THR A 88 19.88 -2.16 -7.50
N LEU A 89 20.28 -3.43 -7.36
CA LEU A 89 20.58 -4.02 -6.06
C LEU A 89 21.70 -3.26 -5.34
N LEU A 90 22.82 -3.00 -6.03
CA LEU A 90 23.93 -2.27 -5.43
C LEU A 90 23.55 -0.83 -5.11
N ARG A 91 22.73 -0.17 -5.92
CA ARG A 91 22.21 1.17 -5.60
C ARG A 91 21.48 1.18 -4.26
N THR A 92 20.62 0.19 -4.02
CA THR A 92 19.95 0.04 -2.73
C THR A 92 20.96 -0.13 -1.59
N VAL A 93 21.91 -1.05 -1.72
CA VAL A 93 22.92 -1.32 -0.69
C VAL A 93 23.76 -0.07 -0.38
N TYR A 94 24.31 0.56 -1.41
CA TYR A 94 25.15 1.75 -1.23
C TYR A 94 24.36 2.94 -0.70
N SER A 95 23.11 3.11 -1.10
CA SER A 95 22.28 4.18 -0.53
C SER A 95 22.07 4.01 0.97
N VAL A 96 21.85 2.79 1.45
CA VAL A 96 21.77 2.48 2.89
C VAL A 96 23.09 2.80 3.59
N LEU A 97 24.20 2.28 3.07
CA LEU A 97 25.52 2.46 3.71
C LEU A 97 25.96 3.94 3.81
N HIS A 98 25.60 4.75 2.79
CA HIS A 98 26.01 6.15 2.74
C HIS A 98 25.08 7.09 3.52
N THR A 99 23.80 6.71 3.71
CA THR A 99 22.80 7.61 4.30
C THR A 99 22.40 7.24 5.72
N ALA A 100 22.62 6.00 6.15
CA ALA A 100 22.35 5.57 7.51
C ALA A 100 23.53 5.93 8.44
N PRO A 101 23.27 6.53 9.61
CA PRO A 101 24.31 6.73 10.61
C PRO A 101 24.92 5.41 11.07
N ALA A 102 26.26 5.30 11.04
CA ALA A 102 26.98 4.06 11.35
C ALA A 102 26.69 3.51 12.76
N VAL A 103 26.35 4.38 13.70
CA VAL A 103 26.01 3.98 15.08
C VAL A 103 24.61 3.34 15.18
N LEU A 104 23.75 3.56 14.20
CA LEU A 104 22.40 3.04 14.15
C LEU A 104 22.29 1.81 13.23
N LEU A 105 23.17 1.69 12.25
CA LEU A 105 23.19 0.58 11.31
C LEU A 105 24.01 -0.58 11.86
N LYS A 106 23.33 -1.65 12.27
CA LYS A 106 24.01 -2.85 12.79
C LYS A 106 24.62 -3.68 11.66
N GLU A 107 23.86 -3.91 10.60
CA GLU A 107 24.23 -4.71 9.43
C GLU A 107 23.23 -4.51 8.29
N VAL A 108 23.63 -4.89 7.08
CA VAL A 108 22.76 -5.07 5.91
C VAL A 108 22.78 -6.55 5.55
N ILE A 109 21.61 -7.17 5.55
CA ILE A 109 21.44 -8.59 5.22
C ILE A 109 20.76 -8.67 3.85
N LEU A 110 21.51 -9.11 2.86
CA LEU A 110 21.00 -9.44 1.55
C LEU A 110 20.45 -10.87 1.59
N VAL A 111 19.20 -11.08 1.24
CA VAL A 111 18.61 -12.42 1.19
C VAL A 111 18.26 -12.76 -0.24
N ASP A 112 18.97 -13.70 -0.81
CA ASP A 112 18.78 -14.22 -2.16
C ASP A 112 17.74 -15.35 -2.16
N ASP A 113 16.59 -15.10 -2.78
CA ASP A 113 15.54 -16.11 -2.98
C ASP A 113 15.83 -16.96 -4.24
N ALA A 114 16.96 -17.68 -4.19
CA ALA A 114 17.43 -18.59 -5.23
C ALA A 114 17.54 -17.94 -6.63
N SER A 115 18.28 -16.84 -6.75
CA SER A 115 18.56 -16.21 -8.03
C SER A 115 19.32 -17.14 -8.98
N THR A 116 18.99 -17.04 -10.27
CA THR A 116 19.62 -17.82 -11.34
C THR A 116 20.65 -17.05 -12.15
N LEU A 117 20.67 -15.72 -12.02
CA LEU A 117 21.64 -14.85 -12.72
C LEU A 117 23.06 -15.01 -12.13
N ASP A 118 24.03 -15.31 -12.98
CA ASP A 118 25.40 -15.61 -12.56
C ASP A 118 26.10 -14.45 -11.86
N ASN A 119 25.80 -13.20 -12.27
CA ASN A 119 26.36 -12.01 -11.64
C ASN A 119 25.89 -11.80 -10.19
N LEU A 120 24.76 -12.41 -9.79
CA LEU A 120 24.25 -12.34 -8.42
C LEU A 120 24.80 -13.46 -7.50
N ARG A 121 25.69 -14.31 -8.01
CA ARG A 121 26.33 -15.42 -7.29
C ARG A 121 27.72 -15.00 -6.79
N ALA A 122 28.76 -15.72 -7.19
CA ALA A 122 30.15 -15.44 -6.78
C ALA A 122 30.61 -13.98 -7.04
N PRO A 123 30.26 -13.31 -8.15
CA PRO A 123 30.59 -11.91 -8.33
C PRO A 123 30.00 -10.98 -7.25
N LEU A 124 28.75 -11.23 -6.82
CA LEU A 124 28.14 -10.46 -5.74
C LEU A 124 28.88 -10.69 -4.42
N GLU A 125 29.18 -11.94 -4.09
CA GLU A 125 29.93 -12.29 -2.87
C GLU A 125 31.30 -11.62 -2.84
N HIS A 126 32.03 -11.68 -3.94
CA HIS A 126 33.33 -11.02 -4.08
C HIS A 126 33.20 -9.49 -3.88
N HIS A 127 32.19 -8.88 -4.49
CA HIS A 127 31.97 -7.45 -4.38
C HIS A 127 31.67 -6.99 -2.96
N ILE A 128 30.80 -7.71 -2.25
CA ILE A 128 30.39 -7.33 -0.89
C ILE A 128 31.43 -7.64 0.20
N GLN A 129 32.41 -8.50 -0.07
CA GLN A 129 33.53 -8.76 0.87
C GLN A 129 34.26 -7.49 1.31
N ALA A 130 34.29 -6.47 0.43
CA ALA A 130 34.83 -5.16 0.76
C ALA A 130 33.91 -4.33 1.67
N LEU A 131 32.64 -4.71 1.81
CA LEU A 131 31.62 -3.99 2.56
C LEU A 131 31.41 -4.68 3.93
N LYS A 132 32.22 -4.29 4.92
CA LYS A 132 32.30 -4.94 6.25
C LYS A 132 30.94 -5.17 6.95
N MET A 133 29.91 -4.38 6.62
CA MET A 133 28.59 -4.42 7.27
C MET A 133 27.53 -5.17 6.43
N VAL A 134 27.92 -5.73 5.27
CA VAL A 134 26.99 -6.39 4.35
C VAL A 134 27.29 -7.88 4.32
N ARG A 135 26.25 -8.71 4.42
CA ARG A 135 26.35 -10.16 4.24
C ARG A 135 25.21 -10.70 3.41
N VAL A 136 25.44 -11.84 2.73
CA VAL A 136 24.42 -12.51 1.91
C VAL A 136 23.99 -13.81 2.59
N LEU A 137 22.68 -14.02 2.62
CA LEU A 137 22.06 -15.30 2.93
C LEU A 137 21.40 -15.83 1.67
N ARG A 138 21.43 -17.15 1.45
CA ARG A 138 20.88 -17.76 0.24
C ARG A 138 19.87 -18.85 0.56
N GLN A 139 18.71 -18.79 -0.06
CA GLN A 139 17.78 -19.91 -0.09
C GLN A 139 18.21 -20.91 -1.17
N GLN A 140 18.11 -22.20 -0.86
CA GLN A 140 18.49 -23.28 -1.78
C GLN A 140 17.48 -23.40 -2.95
N GLU A 141 16.24 -23.05 -2.70
CA GLU A 141 15.14 -23.06 -3.67
C GLU A 141 14.30 -21.79 -3.50
N ARG A 142 13.56 -21.44 -4.55
CA ARG A 142 12.69 -20.27 -4.54
C ARG A 142 11.48 -20.51 -3.63
N LYS A 143 11.42 -19.81 -2.51
CA LYS A 143 10.33 -19.87 -1.51
C LYS A 143 9.47 -18.60 -1.48
N GLY A 144 9.98 -17.51 -2.04
CA GLY A 144 9.30 -16.22 -2.11
C GLY A 144 9.66 -15.25 -0.99
N LEU A 145 8.99 -14.10 -1.06
CA LEU A 145 9.27 -12.91 -0.26
C LEU A 145 9.18 -13.17 1.25
N VAL A 146 8.10 -13.83 1.68
CA VAL A 146 7.83 -14.09 3.10
C VAL A 146 8.91 -14.96 3.72
N ALA A 147 9.25 -16.09 3.08
CA ALA A 147 10.29 -17.00 3.56
C ALA A 147 11.66 -16.33 3.61
N ALA A 148 11.98 -15.51 2.60
CA ALA A 148 13.24 -14.77 2.56
C ALA A 148 13.31 -13.69 3.66
N ARG A 149 12.23 -12.95 3.91
CA ARG A 149 12.16 -11.98 5.01
C ARG A 149 12.29 -12.63 6.38
N LEU A 150 11.64 -13.79 6.56
CA LEU A 150 11.76 -14.59 7.80
C LEU A 150 13.19 -15.08 8.01
N LEU A 151 13.89 -15.52 6.95
CA LEU A 151 15.30 -15.91 7.03
C LEU A 151 16.15 -14.72 7.49
N GLY A 152 16.00 -13.56 6.85
CA GLY A 152 16.72 -12.35 7.22
C GLY A 152 16.42 -11.89 8.65
N ALA A 153 15.16 -11.93 9.08
CA ALA A 153 14.74 -11.53 10.43
C ALA A 153 15.31 -12.44 11.53
N ARG A 154 15.39 -13.75 11.30
CA ARG A 154 15.98 -14.69 12.24
C ARG A 154 17.46 -14.43 12.47
N GLU A 155 18.18 -14.13 11.39
CA GLU A 155 19.62 -13.89 11.41
C GLU A 155 19.98 -12.46 11.84
N ALA A 156 19.01 -11.55 11.91
CA ALA A 156 19.23 -10.16 12.26
C ALA A 156 19.61 -9.99 13.73
N SER A 157 20.62 -9.16 14.00
CA SER A 157 21.14 -8.87 15.34
C SER A 157 20.74 -7.48 15.87
N GLY A 158 20.13 -6.63 15.05
CA GLY A 158 19.63 -5.32 15.45
C GLY A 158 18.35 -5.41 16.28
N GLU A 159 18.11 -4.40 17.12
CA GLU A 159 16.92 -4.28 17.96
C GLU A 159 15.67 -3.96 17.13
N VAL A 160 15.88 -3.35 15.97
CA VAL A 160 14.85 -3.04 14.97
C VAL A 160 15.16 -3.79 13.68
N LEU A 161 14.12 -4.34 13.05
CA LEU A 161 14.18 -4.89 11.71
C LEU A 161 13.68 -3.83 10.73
N THR A 162 14.52 -3.47 9.74
CA THR A 162 14.15 -2.58 8.65
C THR A 162 14.16 -3.35 7.35
N PHE A 163 12.99 -3.52 6.73
CA PHE A 163 12.84 -4.21 5.45
C PHE A 163 12.83 -3.20 4.31
N LEU A 164 13.59 -3.48 3.27
CA LEU A 164 13.60 -2.72 2.02
C LEU A 164 13.53 -3.68 0.83
N ASP A 165 12.83 -3.25 -0.21
CA ASP A 165 12.91 -3.93 -1.51
C ASP A 165 14.28 -3.67 -2.16
N SER A 166 14.69 -4.55 -3.08
CA SER A 166 16.01 -4.53 -3.72
C SER A 166 16.21 -3.41 -4.74
N HIS A 167 15.21 -2.54 -4.93
CA HIS A 167 15.20 -1.46 -5.91
C HIS A 167 14.76 -0.11 -5.29
N CYS A 168 15.37 0.17 -4.14
CA CYS A 168 15.17 1.39 -3.36
C CYS A 168 16.39 2.32 -3.41
N GLU A 169 16.18 3.56 -3.01
CA GLU A 169 17.24 4.52 -2.72
C GLU A 169 16.87 5.35 -1.50
N CYS A 170 17.71 5.24 -0.46
CA CYS A 170 17.52 5.95 0.80
C CYS A 170 18.10 7.38 0.72
N PHE A 171 17.43 8.34 1.36
CA PHE A 171 17.94 9.70 1.53
C PHE A 171 18.61 9.90 2.88
N HIS A 172 19.48 10.89 2.98
CA HIS A 172 19.98 11.32 4.29
C HIS A 172 18.83 11.67 5.23
N GLY A 173 18.90 11.16 6.46
CA GLY A 173 17.88 11.36 7.48
C GLY A 173 16.61 10.50 7.29
N TRP A 174 16.70 9.40 6.54
CA TRP A 174 15.55 8.50 6.35
C TRP A 174 15.32 7.55 7.53
N LEU A 175 16.39 7.11 8.18
CA LEU A 175 16.37 6.06 9.19
C LEU A 175 15.98 6.59 10.57
N GLU A 176 16.55 7.71 10.99
CA GLU A 176 16.41 8.26 12.32
C GLU A 176 14.94 8.54 12.71
N PRO A 177 14.08 9.09 11.83
CA PRO A 177 12.68 9.31 12.15
C PRO A 177 11.90 8.01 12.39
N LEU A 178 12.24 6.93 11.66
CA LEU A 178 11.63 5.62 11.85
C LEU A 178 11.99 5.04 13.22
N LEU A 179 13.28 5.06 13.56
CA LEU A 179 13.75 4.56 14.85
C LEU A 179 13.22 5.38 16.02
N ALA A 180 13.19 6.71 15.88
CA ALA A 180 12.64 7.60 16.89
C ALA A 180 11.16 7.32 17.16
N ARG A 181 10.38 7.03 16.12
CA ARG A 181 8.96 6.69 16.28
C ARG A 181 8.76 5.34 16.99
N ILE A 182 9.59 4.35 16.69
CA ILE A 182 9.57 3.04 17.37
C ILE A 182 9.92 3.18 18.87
N VAL A 183 10.84 4.08 19.22
CA VAL A 183 11.13 4.36 20.64
C VAL A 183 9.94 5.00 21.34
N GLN A 184 9.24 5.92 20.68
CA GLN A 184 8.04 6.57 21.23
C GLN A 184 6.86 5.60 21.35
N GLU A 185 6.74 4.68 20.40
CA GLU A 185 5.64 3.73 20.29
C GLU A 185 6.19 2.36 19.85
N PRO A 186 6.58 1.50 20.79
CA PRO A 186 7.23 0.21 20.48
C PRO A 186 6.36 -0.78 19.71
N THR A 187 5.04 -0.55 19.66
CA THR A 187 4.09 -1.38 18.90
C THR A 187 3.77 -0.80 17.51
N ALA A 188 4.41 0.30 17.13
CA ALA A 188 4.27 0.87 15.81
C ALA A 188 5.09 0.11 14.77
N VAL A 189 4.48 -0.16 13.63
CA VAL A 189 5.14 -0.53 12.38
C VAL A 189 5.17 0.71 11.50
N VAL A 190 6.34 1.19 11.17
CA VAL A 190 6.54 2.49 10.55
C VAL A 190 7.12 2.36 9.15
N SER A 191 6.50 3.05 8.20
CA SER A 191 6.96 3.11 6.81
C SER A 191 7.47 4.51 6.47
N PRO A 192 8.52 4.63 5.64
CA PRO A 192 8.89 5.93 5.09
C PRO A 192 7.83 6.42 4.12
N ASP A 193 7.85 7.71 3.81
CA ASP A 193 7.18 8.26 2.65
C ASP A 193 7.89 7.77 1.39
N ILE A 194 7.15 7.08 0.51
CA ILE A 194 7.72 6.43 -0.68
C ILE A 194 7.71 7.41 -1.84
N ALA A 195 8.88 7.79 -2.31
CA ALA A 195 9.04 8.60 -3.50
C ALA A 195 9.30 7.74 -4.74
N ILE A 196 8.96 8.27 -5.92
CA ILE A 196 9.07 7.52 -7.17
C ILE A 196 10.47 7.71 -7.77
N ILE A 197 11.13 6.62 -8.10
CA ILE A 197 12.29 6.58 -8.98
C ILE A 197 11.80 6.18 -10.38
N ASP A 198 12.09 6.99 -11.38
CA ASP A 198 11.76 6.65 -12.77
C ASP A 198 12.59 5.44 -13.24
N GLN A 199 11.91 4.40 -13.71
CA GLN A 199 12.56 3.12 -14.05
C GLN A 199 13.56 3.20 -15.22
N ASN A 200 13.41 4.19 -16.12
CA ASN A 200 14.24 4.31 -17.32
C ASN A 200 15.43 5.24 -17.10
N SER A 201 15.18 6.40 -16.50
CA SER A 201 16.22 7.42 -16.27
C SER A 201 16.89 7.28 -14.91
N LEU A 202 16.32 6.49 -14.02
CA LEU A 202 16.69 6.36 -12.60
C LEU A 202 16.69 7.72 -11.88
N LYS A 203 15.99 8.70 -12.42
CA LYS A 203 15.83 10.01 -11.78
C LYS A 203 14.91 9.88 -10.58
N PHE A 204 15.34 10.46 -9.51
CA PHE A 204 14.60 10.54 -8.28
C PHE A 204 13.84 11.86 -8.23
N THR A 205 12.52 11.78 -8.21
CA THR A 205 11.69 12.96 -8.06
C THR A 205 11.12 12.96 -6.66
N ARG A 206 11.70 13.81 -5.80
CA ARG A 206 11.14 14.02 -4.47
C ARG A 206 10.02 15.06 -4.56
N PRO A 207 8.77 14.71 -4.26
CA PRO A 207 7.73 15.71 -4.12
C PRO A 207 8.02 16.57 -2.89
N MET A 208 7.84 17.89 -3.03
CA MET A 208 7.97 18.83 -1.90
C MET A 208 6.85 18.55 -0.89
N PRO A 209 7.17 18.46 0.41
CA PRO A 209 6.18 18.15 1.45
C PRO A 209 5.01 19.13 1.50
N THR A 210 5.27 20.42 1.24
CA THR A 210 4.26 21.48 1.26
C THR A 210 3.26 21.45 0.10
N GLN A 211 3.59 20.73 -0.98
CA GLN A 211 2.73 20.59 -2.17
C GLN A 211 2.02 19.23 -2.21
N ARG A 212 2.26 18.37 -1.25
CA ARG A 212 1.78 17.01 -1.27
C ARG A 212 0.52 16.84 -0.45
N VAL A 213 -0.51 16.35 -1.07
CA VAL A 213 -1.57 15.67 -0.35
C VAL A 213 -0.99 14.30 0.03
N HIS A 214 -0.61 14.13 1.29
CA HIS A 214 -0.15 12.82 1.77
C HIS A 214 -1.22 11.77 1.47
N SER A 215 -0.76 10.62 0.99
CA SER A 215 -1.61 9.45 0.75
C SER A 215 -1.37 8.44 1.86
N ARG A 216 -2.40 7.67 2.17
CA ARG A 216 -2.29 6.49 3.03
C ARG A 216 -2.70 5.25 2.23
N GLY A 217 -2.29 4.08 2.71
CA GLY A 217 -2.66 2.81 2.09
C GLY A 217 -4.10 2.42 2.41
N ASN A 218 -4.77 1.82 1.45
CA ASN A 218 -6.08 1.23 1.60
C ASN A 218 -6.12 -0.18 0.98
N PHE A 219 -7.23 -0.87 1.14
CA PHE A 219 -7.52 -2.12 0.44
C PHE A 219 -8.90 -2.08 -0.18
N ASP A 220 -9.11 -2.86 -1.22
CA ASP A 220 -10.45 -3.17 -1.75
C ASP A 220 -10.91 -4.54 -1.26
N TRP A 221 -12.21 -4.82 -1.44
CA TRP A 221 -12.80 -6.09 -1.01
C TRP A 221 -12.39 -7.31 -1.85
N SER A 222 -11.57 -7.10 -2.89
CA SER A 222 -10.84 -8.17 -3.58
C SER A 222 -9.46 -8.41 -2.98
N LEU A 223 -9.15 -7.76 -1.84
CA LEU A 223 -7.88 -7.82 -1.12
C LEU A 223 -6.68 -7.34 -1.96
N ASN A 224 -6.90 -6.29 -2.75
CA ASN A 224 -5.83 -5.57 -3.43
C ASN A 224 -5.45 -4.33 -2.62
N PHE A 225 -4.15 -4.07 -2.53
CA PHE A 225 -3.62 -2.84 -1.96
C PHE A 225 -3.84 -1.65 -2.91
N GLY A 226 -4.14 -0.48 -2.35
CA GLY A 226 -4.25 0.77 -3.08
C GLY A 226 -3.77 1.96 -2.26
N TRP A 227 -3.74 3.12 -2.89
CA TRP A 227 -3.45 4.41 -2.25
C TRP A 227 -4.67 5.32 -2.29
N GLU A 228 -4.95 6.00 -1.20
CA GLU A 228 -6.00 7.02 -1.12
C GLU A 228 -5.49 8.31 -0.46
N SER A 229 -6.16 9.42 -0.74
CA SER A 229 -5.90 10.68 -0.02
C SER A 229 -6.35 10.55 1.43
N ILE A 230 -5.61 11.14 2.36
CA ILE A 230 -6.00 11.16 3.77
C ILE A 230 -7.35 11.90 3.89
N PRO A 231 -8.35 11.31 4.54
CA PRO A 231 -9.63 11.95 4.80
C PRO A 231 -9.48 13.28 5.55
N SER A 232 -10.35 14.24 5.25
CA SER A 232 -10.28 15.57 5.85
C SER A 232 -10.32 15.54 7.38
N GLN A 233 -11.11 14.64 7.96
CA GLN A 233 -11.21 14.46 9.41
C GLN A 233 -9.91 13.95 10.04
N GLU A 234 -9.19 13.04 9.38
CA GLU A 234 -7.88 12.57 9.83
C GLU A 234 -6.82 13.66 9.64
N ARG A 235 -6.90 14.42 8.54
CA ARG A 235 -5.97 15.53 8.26
C ARG A 235 -6.04 16.62 9.32
N ILE A 236 -7.24 16.95 9.81
CA ILE A 236 -7.43 17.97 10.88
C ILE A 236 -6.76 17.53 12.20
N LYS A 237 -6.65 16.22 12.44
CA LYS A 237 -5.96 15.70 13.65
C LYS A 237 -4.45 15.84 13.58
N LEU A 238 -3.87 15.96 12.38
CA LEU A 238 -2.44 16.19 12.20
C LEU A 238 -2.13 17.66 12.53
N LYS A 239 -1.16 17.90 13.41
CA LYS A 239 -0.75 19.27 13.78
C LYS A 239 -0.07 19.99 12.62
N ASP A 240 0.70 19.25 11.83
CA ASP A 240 1.32 19.70 10.60
C ASP A 240 1.72 18.46 9.71
N GLU A 241 2.32 18.72 8.56
CA GLU A 241 2.72 17.70 7.57
C GLU A 241 3.84 16.75 8.01
N THR A 242 4.45 16.96 9.17
CA THR A 242 5.55 16.13 9.67
C THR A 242 5.08 15.03 10.64
N TYR A 243 3.82 15.11 11.07
CA TYR A 243 3.27 14.15 12.01
C TYR A 243 3.04 12.78 11.36
N PRO A 244 3.23 11.67 12.12
CA PRO A 244 2.94 10.33 11.64
C PRO A 244 1.51 10.19 11.13
N VAL A 245 1.36 9.60 9.95
CA VAL A 245 0.06 9.36 9.31
C VAL A 245 -0.36 7.93 9.56
N ARG A 246 -1.46 7.73 10.28
CA ARG A 246 -2.03 6.39 10.47
C ARG A 246 -2.55 5.85 9.12
N THR A 247 -2.21 4.61 8.81
CA THR A 247 -2.62 3.97 7.57
C THR A 247 -3.36 2.65 7.85
N PRO A 248 -4.55 2.42 7.28
CA PRO A 248 -5.26 1.16 7.43
C PRO A 248 -4.43 -0.04 6.99
N VAL A 249 -3.75 0.09 5.85
CA VAL A 249 -2.88 -0.93 5.26
C VAL A 249 -1.59 -0.26 4.80
N PHE A 250 -0.47 -0.96 4.85
CA PHE A 250 0.80 -0.46 4.33
C PHE A 250 1.21 -1.20 3.04
N ALA A 251 2.10 -0.58 2.27
CA ALA A 251 2.57 -1.15 1.00
C ALA A 251 3.37 -2.45 1.19
N GLY A 252 3.99 -2.62 2.37
CA GLY A 252 4.68 -3.84 2.76
C GLY A 252 6.11 -3.99 2.25
N GLY A 253 6.57 -3.16 1.31
CA GLY A 253 7.92 -3.23 0.74
C GLY A 253 8.98 -2.60 1.65
N LEU A 254 8.66 -1.46 2.24
CA LEU A 254 9.57 -0.61 3.00
C LEU A 254 8.98 -0.30 4.38
N PHE A 255 9.57 -0.83 5.43
CA PHE A 255 9.11 -0.54 6.79
C PHE A 255 10.14 -0.92 7.85
N SER A 256 10.00 -0.36 9.05
CA SER A 256 10.74 -0.74 10.25
C SER A 256 9.80 -1.17 11.36
N ILE A 257 10.23 -2.13 12.15
CA ILE A 257 9.47 -2.71 13.26
C ILE A 257 10.45 -3.14 14.37
N SER A 258 10.09 -2.94 15.64
CA SER A 258 10.84 -3.54 16.75
C SER A 258 10.91 -5.07 16.57
N LYS A 259 12.12 -5.65 16.68
CA LYS A 259 12.29 -7.10 16.55
C LYS A 259 11.45 -7.85 17.58
N ALA A 260 11.42 -7.37 18.82
CA ALA A 260 10.60 -7.94 19.89
C ALA A 260 9.10 -7.88 19.55
N PHE A 261 8.61 -6.77 18.99
CA PHE A 261 7.21 -6.68 18.58
C PHE A 261 6.90 -7.56 17.37
N PHE A 262 7.81 -7.65 16.38
CA PHE A 262 7.67 -8.54 15.24
C PHE A 262 7.52 -10.02 15.66
N GLU A 263 8.32 -10.45 16.64
CA GLU A 263 8.24 -11.80 17.22
C GLU A 263 6.96 -11.98 18.05
N PHE A 264 6.60 -10.99 18.86
CA PHE A 264 5.41 -11.01 19.71
C PHE A 264 4.12 -11.20 18.92
N ILE A 265 3.96 -10.47 17.81
CA ILE A 265 2.78 -10.59 16.93
C ILE A 265 2.85 -11.79 15.98
N GLY A 266 3.83 -12.68 16.13
CA GLY A 266 3.92 -13.97 15.43
C GLY A 266 4.55 -13.88 14.04
N THR A 267 5.45 -12.93 13.80
CA THR A 267 6.22 -12.80 12.56
C THR A 267 5.32 -12.76 11.30
N TYR A 268 5.79 -13.20 10.14
CA TYR A 268 4.94 -13.46 8.98
C TYR A 268 4.27 -14.84 9.07
N ASP A 269 3.17 -15.04 8.33
CA ASP A 269 2.61 -16.38 8.08
C ASP A 269 3.52 -17.14 7.13
N ASP A 270 4.29 -18.08 7.66
CA ASP A 270 5.30 -18.87 6.95
C ASP A 270 4.74 -19.85 5.90
N LYS A 271 3.42 -20.00 5.86
CA LYS A 271 2.71 -20.79 4.86
C LYS A 271 2.23 -19.96 3.66
N MET A 272 2.43 -18.64 3.68
CA MET A 272 2.26 -17.82 2.49
C MET A 272 3.43 -18.02 1.54
N GLU A 273 3.13 -18.39 0.29
CA GLU A 273 4.13 -18.72 -0.71
C GLU A 273 4.35 -17.57 -1.70
N ILE A 274 5.53 -17.45 -2.24
CA ILE A 274 5.98 -16.58 -3.32
C ILE A 274 5.75 -15.10 -3.03
N TRP A 275 4.54 -14.58 -3.29
CA TRP A 275 4.20 -13.16 -3.17
C TRP A 275 2.68 -12.95 -3.20
N GLY A 276 2.20 -11.92 -2.50
CA GLY A 276 0.84 -11.41 -2.58
C GLY A 276 0.01 -11.70 -1.34
N GLY A 277 -0.64 -10.64 -0.81
CA GLY A 277 -1.50 -10.69 0.37
C GLY A 277 -0.79 -10.55 1.72
N GLU A 278 0.52 -10.73 1.79
CA GLU A 278 1.29 -10.67 3.03
C GLU A 278 1.28 -9.29 3.70
N ASN A 279 1.24 -8.23 2.91
CA ASN A 279 1.17 -6.86 3.42
C ASN A 279 -0.19 -6.55 4.05
N ILE A 280 -1.29 -7.04 3.46
CA ILE A 280 -2.64 -6.87 4.01
C ILE A 280 -2.81 -7.76 5.24
N GLU A 281 -2.32 -9.00 5.20
CA GLU A 281 -2.33 -9.91 6.35
C GLU A 281 -1.64 -9.26 7.56
N MET A 282 -0.42 -8.79 7.36
CA MET A 282 0.34 -8.14 8.43
C MET A 282 -0.34 -6.85 8.91
N SER A 283 -0.97 -6.10 8.01
CA SER A 283 -1.70 -4.88 8.37
C SER A 283 -2.88 -5.19 9.29
N PHE A 284 -3.71 -6.15 8.93
CA PHE A 284 -4.85 -6.54 9.77
C PHE A 284 -4.38 -7.09 11.12
N ARG A 285 -3.40 -7.97 11.13
CA ARG A 285 -2.84 -8.55 12.34
C ARG A 285 -2.25 -7.49 13.28
N VAL A 286 -1.44 -6.57 12.77
CA VAL A 286 -0.87 -5.48 13.58
C VAL A 286 -1.97 -4.68 14.26
N TRP A 287 -2.97 -4.22 13.51
CA TRP A 287 -4.06 -3.43 14.06
C TRP A 287 -4.94 -4.21 15.03
N LEU A 288 -5.33 -5.42 14.67
CA LEU A 288 -6.23 -6.24 15.48
C LEU A 288 -5.58 -6.71 16.77
N CYS A 289 -4.27 -6.89 16.77
CA CYS A 289 -3.53 -7.41 17.93
C CYS A 289 -2.82 -6.33 18.75
N GLY A 290 -3.25 -5.06 18.64
CA GLY A 290 -2.85 -3.98 19.53
C GLY A 290 -1.67 -3.11 19.08
N GLY A 291 -1.20 -3.29 17.85
CA GLY A 291 -0.21 -2.39 17.23
C GLY A 291 -0.84 -1.28 16.41
N GLN A 292 0.00 -0.58 15.67
CA GLN A 292 -0.44 0.45 14.72
C GLN A 292 0.49 0.54 13.51
N LEU A 293 -0.08 0.95 12.37
CA LEU A 293 0.67 1.21 11.14
C LEU A 293 0.73 2.70 10.89
N GLU A 294 1.92 3.20 10.61
CA GLU A 294 2.13 4.63 10.36
C GLU A 294 3.09 4.88 9.19
N ILE A 295 2.81 5.92 8.43
CA ILE A 295 3.74 6.51 7.47
C ILE A 295 4.41 7.69 8.16
N ILE A 296 5.72 7.76 8.09
CA ILE A 296 6.54 8.82 8.72
C ILE A 296 6.99 9.81 7.65
N PRO A 297 6.34 10.98 7.51
CA PRO A 297 6.64 11.93 6.42
C PRO A 297 8.07 12.50 6.47
N CYS A 298 8.69 12.49 7.65
CA CYS A 298 10.07 12.94 7.83
C CYS A 298 11.10 11.94 7.27
N SER A 299 10.72 10.69 7.07
CA SER A 299 11.53 9.66 6.43
C SER A 299 11.15 9.54 4.96
N VAL A 300 12.12 9.57 4.05
CA VAL A 300 11.85 9.42 2.61
C VAL A 300 12.77 8.39 2.00
N VAL A 301 12.18 7.43 1.30
CA VAL A 301 12.90 6.42 0.52
C VAL A 301 12.32 6.36 -0.88
N GLY A 302 13.18 6.39 -1.90
CA GLY A 302 12.79 6.20 -3.29
C GLY A 302 12.59 4.73 -3.61
N HIS A 303 11.62 4.44 -4.47
CA HIS A 303 11.31 3.09 -4.94
C HIS A 303 11.06 3.11 -6.45
N ILE A 304 11.57 2.11 -7.17
CA ILE A 304 11.31 1.94 -8.60
C ILE A 304 9.99 1.17 -8.75
N PHE A 305 8.94 1.86 -9.20
CA PHE A 305 7.68 1.22 -9.55
C PHE A 305 7.73 0.70 -10.99
N ARG A 306 7.43 -0.58 -11.16
CA ARG A 306 7.42 -1.25 -12.46
C ARG A 306 6.00 -1.32 -13.03
N SER A 307 5.86 -1.21 -14.34
CA SER A 307 4.57 -1.32 -15.03
C SER A 307 4.02 -2.75 -15.04
N SER A 308 4.90 -3.74 -14.90
CA SER A 308 4.55 -5.16 -14.81
C SER A 308 5.31 -5.82 -13.68
N SER A 309 4.69 -6.82 -13.04
CA SER A 309 5.36 -7.58 -11.99
C SER A 309 6.53 -8.37 -12.56
N PRO A 310 7.76 -8.25 -12.00
CA PRO A 310 8.88 -9.08 -12.39
C PRO A 310 8.83 -10.47 -11.76
N HIS A 311 7.84 -10.71 -10.89
CA HIS A 311 7.74 -11.98 -10.18
C HIS A 311 7.30 -13.11 -11.13
N SER A 312 8.07 -14.18 -11.19
CA SER A 312 7.65 -15.42 -11.78
C SER A 312 6.89 -16.26 -10.75
N PHE A 313 5.85 -16.92 -11.19
CA PHE A 313 5.03 -17.80 -10.35
C PHE A 313 5.18 -19.23 -10.82
N PRO A 314 6.16 -20.00 -10.30
CA PRO A 314 6.44 -21.37 -10.77
C PRO A 314 5.24 -22.31 -10.67
N LYS A 315 4.36 -22.09 -9.69
CA LYS A 315 3.13 -22.86 -9.47
C LYS A 315 1.86 -22.15 -10.00
N GLY A 316 2.01 -21.14 -10.88
CA GLY A 316 0.90 -20.30 -11.34
C GLY A 316 0.48 -19.22 -10.35
N THR A 317 -0.38 -18.30 -10.80
CA THR A 317 -0.86 -17.14 -10.00
C THR A 317 -1.89 -17.50 -8.93
N GLU A 318 -2.31 -18.77 -8.85
CA GLU A 318 -3.25 -19.26 -7.81
C GLU A 318 -2.72 -19.08 -6.40
N VAL A 319 -1.40 -19.07 -6.26
CA VAL A 319 -0.73 -18.80 -4.99
C VAL A 319 -1.19 -17.49 -4.34
N ILE A 320 -1.47 -16.45 -5.13
CA ILE A 320 -1.96 -15.16 -4.61
C ILE A 320 -3.34 -15.35 -3.98
N SER A 321 -4.26 -16.02 -4.68
CA SER A 321 -5.60 -16.31 -4.15
C SER A 321 -5.54 -17.19 -2.91
N ARG A 322 -4.63 -18.17 -2.88
CA ARG A 322 -4.40 -19.04 -1.71
C ARG A 322 -3.90 -18.23 -0.50
N ASN A 323 -2.94 -17.33 -0.67
CA ASN A 323 -2.47 -16.43 0.37
C ASN A 323 -3.60 -15.52 0.88
N GLN A 324 -4.41 -14.97 -0.03
CA GLN A 324 -5.55 -14.12 0.31
C GLN A 324 -6.64 -14.89 1.07
N VAL A 325 -6.88 -16.16 0.74
CA VAL A 325 -7.82 -17.03 1.49
C VAL A 325 -7.31 -17.27 2.90
N ARG A 326 -6.01 -17.56 3.09
CA ARG A 326 -5.41 -17.69 4.43
C ARG A 326 -5.65 -16.45 5.28
N LEU A 327 -5.38 -15.27 4.72
CA LEU A 327 -5.63 -13.98 5.35
C LEU A 327 -7.11 -13.84 5.74
N ALA A 328 -8.03 -14.10 4.80
CA ALA A 328 -9.47 -13.93 5.00
C ALA A 328 -10.00 -14.86 6.10
N GLU A 329 -9.60 -16.14 6.09
CA GLU A 329 -10.03 -17.14 7.05
C GLU A 329 -9.57 -16.83 8.49
N VAL A 330 -8.40 -16.22 8.65
CA VAL A 330 -7.86 -15.89 9.98
C VAL A 330 -8.37 -14.54 10.50
N TRP A 331 -8.38 -13.49 9.65
CA TRP A 331 -8.47 -12.12 10.14
C TRP A 331 -9.78 -11.39 9.84
N MET A 332 -10.57 -11.83 8.83
CA MET A 332 -11.73 -11.05 8.38
C MET A 332 -13.07 -11.48 9.02
N ASP A 333 -13.08 -12.45 9.87
CA ASP A 333 -14.29 -13.00 10.50
C ASP A 333 -15.38 -13.26 9.41
N ASP A 334 -16.63 -12.85 9.60
CA ASP A 334 -17.71 -13.05 8.62
C ASP A 334 -17.55 -12.18 7.37
N TYR A 335 -16.78 -11.09 7.43
CA TYR A 335 -16.53 -10.21 6.27
C TYR A 335 -15.79 -10.90 5.13
N LYS A 336 -15.16 -12.04 5.36
CA LYS A 336 -14.58 -12.90 4.32
C LYS A 336 -15.59 -13.27 3.23
N GLN A 337 -16.89 -13.30 3.56
CA GLN A 337 -17.96 -13.61 2.59
C GLN A 337 -18.05 -12.55 1.49
N ILE A 338 -17.74 -11.28 1.79
CA ILE A 338 -17.68 -10.21 0.79
C ILE A 338 -16.54 -10.50 -0.20
N PHE A 339 -15.36 -10.87 0.30
CA PHE A 339 -14.22 -11.25 -0.54
C PHE A 339 -14.55 -12.44 -1.45
N TYR A 340 -15.17 -13.49 -0.91
CA TYR A 340 -15.51 -14.69 -1.68
C TYR A 340 -16.56 -14.43 -2.77
N ARG A 341 -17.51 -13.53 -2.54
CA ARG A 341 -18.45 -13.11 -3.59
C ARG A 341 -17.74 -12.45 -4.76
N MET A 342 -16.72 -11.63 -4.47
CA MET A 342 -15.99 -10.87 -5.50
C MET A 342 -14.93 -11.70 -6.22
N ASN A 343 -14.42 -12.76 -5.58
CA ASN A 343 -13.37 -13.63 -6.11
C ASN A 343 -13.81 -15.10 -6.06
N LYS A 344 -14.45 -15.56 -7.14
CA LYS A 344 -14.95 -16.95 -7.26
C LYS A 344 -13.84 -17.99 -7.14
N LYS A 345 -12.62 -17.66 -7.57
CA LYS A 345 -11.46 -18.55 -7.46
C LYS A 345 -11.05 -18.73 -6.00
N ALA A 346 -10.98 -17.63 -5.23
CA ALA A 346 -10.73 -17.70 -3.81
C ALA A 346 -11.84 -18.46 -3.08
N ALA A 347 -13.10 -18.26 -3.47
CA ALA A 347 -14.24 -19.01 -2.92
C ALA A 347 -14.09 -20.52 -3.12
N ALA A 348 -13.69 -20.96 -4.32
CA ALA A 348 -13.44 -22.37 -4.61
C ALA A 348 -12.31 -22.94 -3.75
N ILE A 349 -11.16 -22.23 -3.65
CA ILE A 349 -10.02 -22.61 -2.79
C ILE A 349 -10.47 -22.75 -1.34
N ALA A 350 -11.32 -21.82 -0.84
CA ALA A 350 -11.83 -21.86 0.52
C ALA A 350 -12.76 -23.07 0.75
N GLN A 351 -13.65 -23.35 -0.21
CA GLN A 351 -14.57 -24.48 -0.15
C GLN A 351 -13.83 -25.83 -0.18
N GLU A 352 -12.80 -25.96 -1.00
CA GLU A 352 -11.95 -27.14 -1.12
C GLU A 352 -10.91 -27.24 0.02
N LYS A 353 -10.77 -26.19 0.82
CA LYS A 353 -9.76 -26.05 1.88
C LYS A 353 -8.31 -26.15 1.35
N ASP A 354 -8.09 -25.78 0.09
CA ASP A 354 -6.77 -25.83 -0.56
C ASP A 354 -5.89 -24.60 -0.23
N TYR A 355 -5.91 -24.15 1.02
CA TYR A 355 -5.09 -23.05 1.52
C TYR A 355 -4.13 -23.47 2.63
N GLY A 356 -4.05 -24.77 2.93
CA GLY A 356 -3.16 -25.32 3.93
C GLY A 356 -3.61 -25.07 5.37
N ASP A 357 -2.81 -25.52 6.34
CA ASP A 357 -3.13 -25.39 7.75
C ASP A 357 -2.98 -23.93 8.24
N ILE A 358 -4.02 -23.41 8.90
CA ILE A 358 -4.07 -22.08 9.54
C ILE A 358 -4.18 -22.15 11.07
N SER A 359 -4.12 -23.35 11.66
CA SER A 359 -4.36 -23.55 13.09
C SER A 359 -3.42 -22.75 13.98
N GLU A 360 -2.16 -22.60 13.57
CA GLU A 360 -1.18 -21.78 14.28
C GLU A 360 -1.59 -20.30 14.30
N ARG A 361 -2.07 -19.77 13.18
CA ARG A 361 -2.52 -18.36 13.06
C ARG A 361 -3.79 -18.11 13.86
N LEU A 362 -4.70 -19.07 13.92
CA LEU A 362 -5.89 -18.98 14.76
C LEU A 362 -5.53 -19.01 16.26
N ARG A 363 -4.63 -19.92 16.68
CA ARG A 363 -4.10 -19.94 18.06
C ARG A 363 -3.36 -18.65 18.42
N LEU A 364 -2.62 -18.06 17.46
CA LEU A 364 -1.97 -16.76 17.64
C LEU A 364 -2.99 -15.66 17.90
N LYS A 365 -4.05 -15.57 17.06
CA LYS A 365 -5.15 -14.61 17.19
C LYS A 365 -5.81 -14.71 18.57
N GLU A 366 -6.09 -15.93 19.02
CA GLU A 366 -6.66 -16.22 20.34
C GLU A 366 -5.71 -15.85 21.48
N ARG A 367 -4.45 -16.32 21.43
CA ARG A 367 -3.42 -16.05 22.45
C ARG A 367 -3.19 -14.56 22.67
N LEU A 368 -3.19 -13.77 21.62
CA LEU A 368 -2.98 -12.32 21.69
C LEU A 368 -4.28 -11.56 21.97
N ASN A 369 -5.42 -12.26 22.13
CA ASN A 369 -6.73 -11.66 22.32
C ASN A 369 -7.01 -10.54 21.30
N CYS A 370 -6.75 -10.84 20.02
CA CYS A 370 -6.89 -9.87 18.94
C CYS A 370 -8.35 -9.46 18.75
N LYS A 371 -8.57 -8.22 18.36
CA LYS A 371 -9.91 -7.65 18.10
C LYS A 371 -10.57 -8.30 16.90
N HIS A 372 -11.91 -8.19 16.81
CA HIS A 372 -12.68 -8.58 15.63
C HIS A 372 -12.52 -7.61 14.48
N PHE A 373 -12.72 -8.06 13.25
CA PHE A 373 -12.58 -7.23 12.06
C PHE A 373 -13.58 -6.06 12.03
N THR A 374 -14.75 -6.21 12.64
CA THR A 374 -15.69 -5.08 12.88
C THR A 374 -15.03 -3.95 13.66
N TRP A 375 -14.20 -4.25 14.66
CA TRP A 375 -13.46 -3.23 15.39
C TRP A 375 -12.48 -2.49 14.47
N TYR A 376 -11.79 -3.21 13.60
CA TYR A 376 -10.88 -2.61 12.61
C TYR A 376 -11.62 -1.63 11.70
N LEU A 377 -12.76 -2.03 11.13
CA LEU A 377 -13.58 -1.17 10.27
C LEU A 377 -14.06 0.08 11.01
N ASN A 378 -14.45 -0.03 12.28
CA ASN A 378 -15.00 1.09 13.04
C ASN A 378 -13.94 2.05 13.60
N HIS A 379 -12.71 1.59 13.89
CA HIS A 379 -11.70 2.37 14.61
C HIS A 379 -10.44 2.68 13.78
N VAL A 380 -10.12 1.84 12.81
CA VAL A 380 -8.94 2.01 11.97
C VAL A 380 -9.32 2.57 10.60
N TYR A 381 -10.41 2.08 10.03
CA TYR A 381 -10.85 2.46 8.69
C TYR A 381 -12.36 2.77 8.61
N PRO A 382 -12.85 3.73 9.42
CA PRO A 382 -14.29 4.06 9.48
C PRO A 382 -14.83 4.67 8.17
N GLU A 383 -13.96 5.14 7.28
CA GLU A 383 -14.34 5.68 5.97
C GLU A 383 -14.45 4.59 4.89
N ALA A 384 -14.08 3.33 5.21
CA ALA A 384 -14.24 2.24 4.28
C ALA A 384 -15.72 2.04 3.93
N TYR A 385 -16.02 2.00 2.64
CA TYR A 385 -17.31 1.47 2.23
C TYR A 385 -17.34 -0.04 2.49
N VAL A 386 -18.32 -0.48 3.25
CA VAL A 386 -18.56 -1.90 3.51
C VAL A 386 -19.75 -2.33 2.65
N PRO A 387 -19.55 -3.27 1.69
CA PRO A 387 -20.64 -3.86 0.92
C PRO A 387 -21.68 -4.55 1.82
N ASP A 388 -22.89 -4.65 1.35
CA ASP A 388 -23.94 -5.39 2.06
C ASP A 388 -23.48 -6.83 2.30
N MET A 389 -23.67 -7.33 3.52
CA MET A 389 -23.30 -8.72 3.86
C MET A 389 -24.11 -9.72 3.04
N ASN A 390 -25.38 -9.42 2.78
CA ASN A 390 -26.32 -10.24 2.03
C ASN A 390 -27.01 -9.41 0.93
N PRO A 391 -26.28 -9.00 -0.13
CA PRO A 391 -26.87 -8.23 -1.21
C PRO A 391 -27.90 -9.08 -1.96
N VAL A 392 -29.02 -8.45 -2.35
CA VAL A 392 -30.12 -9.13 -3.05
C VAL A 392 -29.68 -9.51 -4.47
N LEU A 393 -28.94 -8.61 -5.15
CA LEU A 393 -28.51 -8.77 -6.53
C LEU A 393 -27.03 -8.44 -6.65
N PHE A 394 -26.25 -9.40 -7.12
CA PHE A 394 -24.82 -9.25 -7.34
C PHE A 394 -24.31 -10.22 -8.41
N GLY A 395 -23.18 -9.90 -9.02
CA GLY A 395 -22.55 -10.69 -10.08
C GLY A 395 -22.35 -9.90 -11.36
N ALA A 396 -22.28 -10.58 -12.49
CA ALA A 396 -22.22 -9.92 -13.79
C ALA A 396 -23.61 -9.53 -14.25
N VAL A 397 -23.77 -8.30 -14.77
CA VAL A 397 -25.06 -7.79 -15.26
C VAL A 397 -25.14 -8.05 -16.76
N LYS A 398 -25.91 -9.04 -17.15
CA LYS A 398 -26.07 -9.51 -18.54
C LYS A 398 -27.27 -8.85 -19.21
N ASN A 399 -27.10 -8.38 -20.44
CA ASN A 399 -28.18 -7.93 -21.30
C ASN A 399 -28.85 -9.10 -22.01
N MET A 400 -30.18 -9.17 -21.97
CA MET A 400 -30.93 -10.30 -22.53
C MET A 400 -31.07 -10.24 -24.06
N GLY A 401 -30.85 -9.07 -24.68
CA GLY A 401 -30.94 -8.90 -26.12
C GLY A 401 -29.63 -9.22 -26.86
N SER A 402 -28.49 -8.99 -26.20
CA SER A 402 -27.16 -9.18 -26.80
C SER A 402 -26.38 -10.34 -26.22
N GLU A 403 -26.83 -10.91 -25.11
CA GLU A 403 -26.13 -11.96 -24.37
C GLU A 403 -24.74 -11.54 -23.82
N THR A 404 -24.42 -10.22 -23.82
CA THR A 404 -23.17 -9.64 -23.30
C THR A 404 -23.36 -9.01 -21.92
N CYS A 405 -22.29 -8.78 -21.20
CA CYS A 405 -22.28 -8.25 -19.83
C CYS A 405 -21.74 -6.83 -19.78
N LEU A 406 -22.23 -6.05 -18.80
CA LEU A 406 -21.66 -4.77 -18.42
C LEU A 406 -20.21 -4.97 -17.95
N ASP A 407 -19.31 -4.08 -18.39
CA ASP A 407 -17.88 -4.16 -18.11
C ASP A 407 -17.30 -2.76 -17.88
N VAL A 408 -16.52 -2.59 -16.81
CA VAL A 408 -15.85 -1.32 -16.51
C VAL A 408 -14.53 -1.15 -17.25
N GLY A 409 -14.07 -2.16 -18.00
CA GLY A 409 -12.80 -2.21 -18.72
C GLY A 409 -11.56 -2.32 -17.82
N ASP A 410 -10.41 -2.52 -18.44
CA ASP A 410 -9.13 -2.73 -17.74
C ASP A 410 -8.65 -1.50 -16.94
N LYS A 411 -8.93 -0.31 -17.46
CA LYS A 411 -8.61 0.95 -16.79
C LYS A 411 -9.83 1.47 -16.07
N LYS A 412 -9.92 1.23 -14.80
CA LYS A 412 -10.97 1.73 -13.88
C LYS A 412 -10.86 3.26 -13.71
N LEU A 413 -10.93 4.01 -14.81
CA LEU A 413 -10.86 5.46 -14.80
C LEU A 413 -12.28 6.02 -14.61
N PRO A 414 -12.47 6.99 -13.69
CA PRO A 414 -13.74 7.67 -13.56
C PRO A 414 -14.10 8.40 -14.87
N ARG A 415 -15.40 8.55 -15.13
CA ARG A 415 -15.99 9.21 -16.28
C ARG A 415 -15.82 8.49 -17.64
N LYS A 416 -15.42 7.22 -17.65
CA LYS A 416 -15.47 6.42 -18.86
C LYS A 416 -16.85 5.83 -19.09
N PRO A 417 -17.28 5.74 -20.36
CA PRO A 417 -18.50 4.99 -20.69
C PRO A 417 -18.38 3.54 -20.22
N LEU A 418 -19.51 3.02 -19.76
CA LEU A 418 -19.66 1.61 -19.48
C LEU A 418 -19.62 0.83 -20.80
N MET A 419 -18.91 -0.28 -20.81
CA MET A 419 -18.72 -1.12 -21.99
C MET A 419 -19.64 -2.35 -21.93
N MET A 420 -19.83 -2.98 -23.08
CA MET A 420 -20.37 -4.32 -23.18
C MET A 420 -19.26 -5.28 -23.61
N TYR A 421 -19.18 -6.41 -22.94
CA TYR A 421 -18.18 -7.44 -23.28
C TYR A 421 -18.76 -8.84 -23.09
N MET A 422 -18.12 -9.84 -23.65
CA MET A 422 -18.49 -11.24 -23.46
C MET A 422 -18.47 -11.59 -21.97
N CYS A 423 -19.50 -12.24 -21.46
CA CYS A 423 -19.59 -12.61 -20.05
C CYS A 423 -18.53 -13.67 -19.72
N HIS A 424 -17.54 -13.34 -18.89
CA HIS A 424 -16.46 -14.26 -18.52
C HIS A 424 -16.65 -14.93 -17.15
N ASN A 425 -17.62 -14.53 -16.36
CA ASN A 425 -17.98 -15.13 -15.05
C ASN A 425 -16.84 -15.19 -14.00
N MET A 426 -15.77 -14.41 -14.16
CA MET A 426 -14.61 -14.38 -13.25
C MET A 426 -14.69 -13.28 -12.18
N GLY A 427 -15.79 -12.53 -12.14
CA GLY A 427 -15.88 -11.33 -11.29
C GLY A 427 -15.07 -10.16 -11.86
N GLY A 428 -14.24 -9.52 -11.05
CA GLY A 428 -13.35 -8.44 -11.48
C GLY A 428 -14.10 -7.26 -12.10
N ASN A 429 -13.77 -6.89 -13.35
CA ASN A 429 -14.35 -5.76 -14.07
C ASN A 429 -15.83 -5.92 -14.49
N GLN A 430 -16.39 -7.14 -14.37
CA GLN A 430 -17.80 -7.43 -14.60
C GLN A 430 -18.61 -7.66 -13.31
N TYR A 431 -17.99 -7.49 -12.14
CA TYR A 431 -18.68 -7.67 -10.87
C TYR A 431 -19.39 -6.38 -10.43
N PHE A 432 -20.69 -6.47 -10.24
CA PHE A 432 -21.55 -5.39 -9.74
C PHE A 432 -22.42 -5.88 -8.57
N GLU A 433 -22.77 -4.96 -7.70
CA GLU A 433 -23.79 -5.14 -6.65
C GLU A 433 -24.85 -4.08 -6.81
N PHE A 434 -26.11 -4.48 -6.69
CA PHE A 434 -27.20 -3.54 -6.50
C PHE A 434 -27.40 -3.35 -5.00
N THR A 435 -27.02 -2.17 -4.52
CA THR A 435 -26.94 -1.87 -3.08
C THR A 435 -28.31 -1.58 -2.47
N SER A 436 -28.42 -1.67 -1.15
CA SER A 436 -29.60 -1.24 -0.38
C SER A 436 -29.90 0.27 -0.54
N GLN A 437 -28.93 1.05 -1.01
CA GLN A 437 -29.08 2.47 -1.37
C GLN A 437 -29.50 2.68 -2.83
N GLN A 438 -29.90 1.63 -3.53
CA GLN A 438 -30.34 1.69 -4.93
C GLN A 438 -29.25 2.16 -5.91
N GLU A 439 -28.00 1.82 -5.64
CA GLU A 439 -26.89 2.04 -6.58
C GLU A 439 -26.54 0.74 -7.33
N LEU A 440 -26.19 0.84 -8.60
CA LEU A 440 -25.45 -0.21 -9.28
C LEU A 440 -23.96 0.10 -9.11
N ARG A 441 -23.32 -0.60 -8.20
CA ARG A 441 -21.96 -0.32 -7.72
C ARG A 441 -20.97 -1.39 -8.17
N HIS A 442 -19.79 -0.92 -8.60
CA HIS A 442 -18.61 -1.75 -8.84
C HIS A 442 -17.61 -1.46 -7.73
N SER A 443 -17.30 -2.48 -6.92
CA SER A 443 -16.51 -2.35 -5.68
C SER A 443 -15.10 -2.92 -5.75
N SER A 444 -14.66 -3.43 -6.92
CA SER A 444 -13.30 -3.91 -7.11
C SER A 444 -12.35 -2.75 -7.46
N GLY A 445 -11.44 -2.43 -6.59
CA GLY A 445 -10.57 -1.26 -6.69
C GLY A 445 -11.28 0.03 -6.26
N ARG A 446 -11.28 1.05 -7.14
CA ARG A 446 -11.99 2.31 -6.85
C ARG A 446 -13.48 2.08 -6.84
N GLN A 447 -14.16 2.64 -5.83
CA GLN A 447 -15.62 2.61 -5.72
C GLN A 447 -16.22 3.48 -6.81
N VAL A 448 -16.85 2.86 -7.81
CA VAL A 448 -17.52 3.55 -8.91
C VAL A 448 -18.95 3.04 -9.07
N CYS A 449 -19.86 3.96 -9.33
CA CYS A 449 -21.29 3.69 -9.47
C CYS A 449 -21.80 4.09 -10.85
N LEU A 450 -22.79 3.36 -11.35
CA LEU A 450 -23.44 3.69 -12.60
C LEU A 450 -24.08 5.08 -12.51
N HIS A 451 -23.67 5.98 -13.40
CA HIS A 451 -24.09 7.36 -13.45
C HIS A 451 -24.92 7.64 -14.72
N ALA A 452 -26.13 8.09 -14.52
CA ALA A 452 -27.06 8.43 -15.58
C ALA A 452 -26.61 9.69 -16.31
N THR A 453 -26.63 9.65 -17.64
CA THR A 453 -26.34 10.76 -18.56
C THR A 453 -27.52 11.02 -19.47
N LEU A 454 -27.63 12.22 -20.02
CA LEU A 454 -28.67 12.54 -21.00
C LEU A 454 -28.30 11.95 -22.37
N ASP A 455 -29.31 11.37 -23.06
CA ASP A 455 -29.19 10.95 -24.47
C ASP A 455 -28.73 12.13 -25.36
N PRO A 456 -27.74 11.96 -26.28
CA PRO A 456 -27.20 10.68 -26.76
C PRO A 456 -25.97 10.13 -26.03
N ASP A 457 -25.56 10.74 -24.93
CA ASP A 457 -24.36 10.32 -24.23
C ASP A 457 -24.53 8.94 -23.56
N PRO A 458 -23.55 8.06 -23.66
CA PRO A 458 -23.59 6.79 -22.99
C PRO A 458 -23.51 6.99 -21.46
N VAL A 459 -24.15 6.10 -20.71
CA VAL A 459 -23.98 6.04 -19.24
C VAL A 459 -22.53 5.76 -18.91
N ARG A 460 -22.08 6.23 -17.76
CA ARG A 460 -20.68 6.11 -17.36
C ARG A 460 -20.53 5.64 -15.91
N MET A 461 -19.35 5.21 -15.56
CA MET A 461 -18.98 4.90 -14.18
C MET A 461 -18.33 6.12 -13.55
N ASP A 462 -18.96 6.72 -12.54
CA ASP A 462 -18.41 7.85 -11.77
C ASP A 462 -18.12 7.40 -10.33
N PRO A 463 -17.24 8.13 -9.59
CA PRO A 463 -17.04 7.85 -8.17
C PRO A 463 -18.37 7.82 -7.44
N CYS A 464 -18.62 6.80 -6.62
CA CYS A 464 -19.84 6.68 -5.84
C CYS A 464 -20.00 7.87 -4.91
N THR A 465 -21.19 8.46 -4.86
CA THR A 465 -21.51 9.60 -3.99
C THR A 465 -21.85 9.15 -2.57
N TYR A 466 -22.48 7.99 -2.42
CA TYR A 466 -22.67 7.36 -1.12
C TYR A 466 -21.36 6.69 -0.65
N ARG A 467 -20.87 7.13 0.51
CA ARG A 467 -19.65 6.62 1.13
C ARG A 467 -19.87 6.11 2.56
N GLY A 468 -21.11 5.87 2.95
CA GLY A 468 -21.48 5.62 4.34
C GLY A 468 -21.66 6.90 5.15
N ASN A 469 -21.91 6.79 6.44
CA ASN A 469 -22.00 7.85 7.46
C ASN A 469 -22.37 9.27 6.98
N GLY A 470 -23.67 9.52 6.71
CA GLY A 470 -24.20 10.86 6.43
C GLY A 470 -24.07 11.34 4.98
N THR A 471 -23.49 10.55 4.08
CA THR A 471 -23.50 10.85 2.64
C THR A 471 -24.78 10.30 1.99
N GLN A 472 -25.23 10.92 0.91
CA GLN A 472 -26.41 10.50 0.17
C GLN A 472 -26.04 10.10 -1.27
N VAL A 473 -26.86 9.22 -1.84
CA VAL A 473 -26.78 8.89 -3.26
C VAL A 473 -27.29 10.09 -4.06
N THR A 474 -26.54 10.49 -5.08
CA THR A 474 -27.03 11.54 -5.99
C THR A 474 -28.10 10.96 -6.93
N PRO A 475 -29.09 11.80 -7.36
CA PRO A 475 -30.16 11.33 -8.22
C PRO A 475 -29.70 10.64 -9.51
N GLN A 476 -28.53 11.03 -10.02
CA GLN A 476 -27.94 10.41 -11.22
C GLN A 476 -27.38 9.00 -10.95
N GLN A 477 -27.12 8.64 -9.70
CA GLN A 477 -26.61 7.32 -9.31
C GLN A 477 -27.69 6.44 -8.65
N GLU A 478 -28.92 6.95 -8.48
CA GLU A 478 -30.06 6.23 -7.94
C GLU A 478 -30.80 5.48 -9.04
N TRP A 479 -30.96 4.18 -8.85
CA TRP A 479 -31.56 3.28 -9.82
C TRP A 479 -32.69 2.45 -9.20
N LEU A 480 -33.78 2.30 -9.93
CA LEU A 480 -34.91 1.48 -9.54
C LEU A 480 -34.91 0.21 -10.38
N ILE A 481 -35.12 -0.92 -9.74
CA ILE A 481 -35.33 -2.22 -10.40
C ILE A 481 -36.82 -2.50 -10.54
N THR A 482 -37.27 -2.80 -11.76
CA THR A 482 -38.61 -3.29 -12.04
C THR A 482 -38.48 -4.70 -12.62
N LEU A 483 -38.96 -5.70 -11.89
CA LEU A 483 -39.02 -7.08 -12.38
C LEU A 483 -39.99 -7.19 -13.54
N VAL A 484 -39.54 -7.80 -14.63
CA VAL A 484 -40.35 -8.09 -15.83
C VAL A 484 -40.64 -9.58 -15.94
N LEU A 485 -39.66 -10.40 -15.64
CA LEU A 485 -39.72 -11.86 -15.57
C LEU A 485 -38.91 -12.33 -14.34
N PRO A 486 -39.04 -13.59 -13.92
CA PRO A 486 -38.18 -14.13 -12.87
C PRO A 486 -36.70 -13.89 -13.18
N LYS A 487 -35.99 -13.17 -12.26
CA LYS A 487 -34.60 -12.75 -12.40
C LYS A 487 -34.26 -11.77 -13.53
N VAL A 488 -35.24 -11.29 -14.29
CA VAL A 488 -35.07 -10.32 -15.39
C VAL A 488 -35.75 -9.02 -15.01
N PHE A 489 -35.05 -7.90 -15.19
CA PHE A 489 -35.49 -6.60 -14.72
C PHE A 489 -35.13 -5.47 -15.70
N LEU A 490 -35.82 -4.35 -15.57
CA LEU A 490 -35.46 -3.05 -16.07
C LEU A 490 -34.68 -2.30 -14.98
N LEU A 491 -33.63 -1.59 -15.39
CA LEU A 491 -32.92 -0.61 -14.55
C LEU A 491 -33.39 0.78 -14.98
N LYS A 492 -34.17 1.45 -14.14
CA LYS A 492 -34.73 2.79 -14.38
C LYS A 492 -33.98 3.79 -13.50
N ASN A 493 -33.46 4.88 -14.07
CA ASN A 493 -32.96 5.99 -13.26
C ASN A 493 -34.14 6.76 -12.67
N GLY A 494 -34.13 7.00 -11.36
CA GLY A 494 -35.25 7.56 -10.62
C GLY A 494 -35.63 8.98 -11.05
N VAL A 495 -34.65 9.82 -11.41
CA VAL A 495 -34.87 11.23 -11.76
C VAL A 495 -35.18 11.42 -13.24
N LEU A 496 -34.42 10.76 -14.10
CA LEU A 496 -34.60 10.89 -15.55
C LEU A 496 -35.76 10.06 -16.08
N GLU A 497 -36.31 9.16 -15.27
CA GLU A 497 -37.41 8.25 -15.59
C GLU A 497 -37.20 7.41 -16.87
N LYS A 498 -35.93 7.19 -17.23
CA LYS A 498 -35.47 6.44 -18.39
C LYS A 498 -34.82 5.13 -17.99
N CYS A 499 -34.93 4.13 -18.86
CA CYS A 499 -34.37 2.79 -18.65
C CYS A 499 -33.03 2.61 -19.33
N LEU A 500 -32.13 1.87 -18.67
CA LEU A 500 -30.84 1.45 -19.20
C LEU A 500 -31.07 0.58 -20.44
N THR A 501 -30.50 1.00 -21.56
CA THR A 501 -30.76 0.41 -22.87
C THR A 501 -29.45 0.18 -23.61
N LEU A 502 -29.28 -0.99 -24.19
CA LEU A 502 -28.20 -1.25 -25.13
C LEU A 502 -28.61 -0.82 -26.55
N VAL A 503 -27.82 0.07 -27.16
CA VAL A 503 -28.01 0.52 -28.55
C VAL A 503 -26.71 0.34 -29.31
N GLY A 504 -26.63 -0.65 -30.17
CA GLY A 504 -25.38 -1.06 -30.78
C GLY A 504 -24.39 -1.57 -29.73
N ASP A 505 -23.26 -0.91 -29.58
CA ASP A 505 -22.23 -1.16 -28.58
C ASP A 505 -22.28 -0.24 -27.34
N LYS A 506 -23.23 0.70 -27.31
CA LYS A 506 -23.36 1.73 -26.28
C LYS A 506 -24.51 1.47 -25.32
N VAL A 507 -24.24 1.69 -24.06
CA VAL A 507 -25.23 1.64 -23.00
C VAL A 507 -25.72 3.07 -22.74
N VAL A 508 -27.00 3.33 -23.03
CA VAL A 508 -27.61 4.67 -22.96
C VAL A 508 -28.94 4.62 -22.21
N LEU A 509 -29.56 5.79 -21.98
CA LEU A 509 -30.88 5.90 -21.38
C LEU A 509 -31.93 6.19 -22.45
N LYS A 510 -32.95 5.36 -22.54
CA LYS A 510 -34.11 5.55 -23.40
C LYS A 510 -35.43 5.49 -22.61
N ARG A 511 -36.53 5.93 -23.20
CA ARG A 511 -37.85 5.71 -22.62
C ARG A 511 -38.02 4.20 -22.31
N CYS A 512 -38.57 3.90 -21.14
CA CYS A 512 -38.82 2.51 -20.77
C CYS A 512 -39.90 1.91 -21.71
N ASP A 513 -39.61 0.75 -22.26
CA ASP A 513 -40.45 0.03 -23.19
C ASP A 513 -40.36 -1.48 -22.94
N LEU A 514 -41.47 -2.06 -22.52
CA LEU A 514 -41.59 -3.49 -22.23
C LEU A 514 -41.50 -4.40 -23.48
N ALA A 515 -41.53 -3.83 -24.69
CA ALA A 515 -41.32 -4.59 -25.93
C ALA A 515 -39.83 -4.66 -26.32
N GLN A 516 -38.97 -3.93 -25.63
CA GLN A 516 -37.54 -3.79 -25.96
C GLN A 516 -36.66 -4.76 -25.17
N LEU A 517 -36.26 -5.87 -25.77
CA LEU A 517 -35.42 -6.89 -25.15
C LEU A 517 -34.05 -6.34 -24.74
N TYR A 518 -33.51 -5.32 -25.44
CA TYR A 518 -32.26 -4.63 -25.10
C TYR A 518 -32.32 -3.75 -23.85
N GLN A 519 -33.49 -3.62 -23.21
CA GLN A 519 -33.67 -3.00 -21.90
C GLN A 519 -33.73 -4.03 -20.76
N TYR A 520 -33.71 -5.31 -21.08
CA TYR A 520 -33.81 -6.39 -20.11
C TYR A 520 -32.44 -6.83 -19.64
N TRP A 521 -32.31 -6.87 -18.33
CA TRP A 521 -31.06 -7.21 -17.67
C TRP A 521 -31.26 -8.33 -16.65
N THR A 522 -30.22 -9.11 -16.38
CA THR A 522 -30.20 -10.14 -15.34
C THR A 522 -28.83 -10.20 -14.67
N PHE A 523 -28.80 -10.54 -13.39
CA PHE A 523 -27.53 -10.87 -12.71
C PHE A 523 -27.23 -12.36 -12.88
N ILE A 524 -25.96 -12.68 -13.21
CA ILE A 524 -25.47 -14.04 -13.40
C ILE A 524 -24.22 -14.31 -12.57
#